data_cc29353f5f8b1de7909b23af6dc92023
#
_entry.id   cc29353f5f8b1de7909b23af6dc92023
#
_cell.length_a   1.000
_cell.length_b   1.000
_cell.length_c   1.000
_cell.angle_alpha   90.00
_cell.angle_beta   90.00
_cell.angle_gamma   90.00
#
_symmetry.space_group_name_H-M   'P 1'
#
loop_
_entity.id
_entity.type
_entity.pdbx_description
1 polymer ?
#
loop_
_entity_poly.entity_id
_entity_poly.type
_entity_poly.pdbx_seq_one_letter_code
_entity_poly.pdbx_strand_id
1 'polypeptide(L)'
;MPEIELYRRLVITPDPGAVIQELGLRAEPNFELLASLDPSLLVYSAEMIALLPKLRKISPTLRFDPYPPGQPRDPWQAGHDALLRLGNALGLAQAAQAYARVCREELDQGQERLRGYDGRPVYVATVLDGRRMLVFGRGSLFQSVLDRYGVVNAWDGPTSRFGHLTVSVDQLLRQPEARLLAVGTDRPAQLARALSTPVIASLPFSRAGRVVVVPNVLFYGGLPPARRFASLVVQALAPLGQAAKRGSRP
;
A
#
# COMPACT_ATOMS: atom_id res chain seq x y z
N MET A 1 -13.74 13.95 -5.40
CA MET A 1 -12.34 14.39 -5.34
C MET A 1 -11.62 13.70 -6.47
N PRO A 2 -10.87 14.40 -7.33
CA PRO A 2 -10.12 13.80 -8.41
C PRO A 2 -9.19 12.69 -7.90
N GLU A 3 -9.05 11.58 -8.65
CA GLU A 3 -8.19 10.43 -8.24
C GLU A 3 -6.75 10.87 -7.97
N ILE A 4 -6.26 11.87 -8.70
CA ILE A 4 -4.90 12.39 -8.54
C ILE A 4 -4.67 13.08 -7.20
N GLU A 5 -5.67 13.80 -6.69
CA GLU A 5 -5.61 14.46 -5.38
C GLU A 5 -5.53 13.42 -4.26
N LEU A 6 -6.30 12.34 -4.38
CA LEU A 6 -6.22 11.19 -3.46
C LEU A 6 -4.83 10.56 -3.53
N TYR A 7 -4.30 10.32 -4.71
CA TYR A 7 -2.98 9.73 -4.91
C TYR A 7 -1.86 10.57 -4.27
N ARG A 8 -1.87 11.89 -4.46
CA ARG A 8 -0.90 12.82 -3.84
C ARG A 8 -0.88 12.72 -2.32
N ARG A 9 -2.03 12.48 -1.69
CA ARG A 9 -2.14 12.32 -0.23
C ARG A 9 -1.69 10.96 0.28
N LEU A 10 -1.80 9.92 -0.53
CA LEU A 10 -1.61 8.52 -0.11
C LEU A 10 -0.21 7.97 -0.38
N VAL A 11 0.61 8.65 -1.16
CA VAL A 11 1.95 8.21 -1.49
C VAL A 11 2.99 9.29 -1.16
N ILE A 12 4.18 8.84 -0.78
CA ILE A 12 5.33 9.74 -0.62
C ILE A 12 5.88 10.00 -2.03
N THR A 13 5.45 11.08 -2.63
CA THR A 13 5.95 11.52 -3.94
C THR A 13 6.30 13.01 -3.87
N PRO A 14 7.31 13.47 -4.60
CA PRO A 14 7.42 14.89 -4.88
C PRO A 14 6.18 15.33 -5.67
N ASP A 15 5.75 16.58 -5.46
CA ASP A 15 4.70 17.16 -6.30
C ASP A 15 5.18 17.12 -7.76
N PRO A 16 4.43 16.51 -8.67
CA PRO A 16 4.82 16.49 -10.08
C PRO A 16 4.96 17.88 -10.71
N GLY A 17 4.49 18.95 -10.03
CA GLY A 17 4.67 20.34 -10.45
C GLY A 17 4.02 20.68 -11.81
N ALA A 18 3.53 19.69 -12.53
CA ALA A 18 3.02 19.81 -13.87
C ALA A 18 1.48 19.95 -13.87
N VAL A 19 0.97 20.57 -14.90
CA VAL A 19 -0.47 20.55 -15.22
C VAL A 19 -0.83 19.12 -15.61
N ILE A 20 -1.53 18.42 -14.72
CA ILE A 20 -1.99 17.05 -14.97
C ILE A 20 -3.36 17.13 -15.62
N GLN A 21 -3.49 16.47 -16.76
CA GLN A 21 -4.74 16.38 -17.52
C GLN A 21 -5.46 15.07 -17.12
N GLU A 22 -6.73 15.18 -16.76
CA GLU A 22 -7.57 13.99 -16.52
C GLU A 22 -8.08 13.43 -17.85
N LEU A 23 -7.78 12.16 -18.10
CA LEU A 23 -8.19 11.45 -19.31
C LEU A 23 -9.55 10.75 -19.19
N GLY A 24 -10.25 10.93 -18.07
CA GLY A 24 -11.50 10.24 -17.77
C GLY A 24 -11.30 8.87 -17.09
N LEU A 25 -12.21 7.94 -17.33
CA LEU A 25 -12.18 6.61 -16.70
C LEU A 25 -11.08 5.74 -17.30
N ARG A 26 -10.42 4.93 -16.48
CA ARG A 26 -9.37 3.98 -16.94
C ARG A 26 -9.89 3.01 -18.00
N ALA A 27 -11.15 2.57 -17.91
CA ALA A 27 -11.77 1.67 -18.89
C ALA A 27 -12.15 2.39 -20.19
N GLU A 28 -12.37 3.69 -20.13
CA GLU A 28 -12.83 4.54 -21.25
C GLU A 28 -12.09 5.88 -21.24
N PRO A 29 -10.76 5.88 -21.50
CA PRO A 29 -10.01 7.13 -21.56
C PRO A 29 -10.41 7.96 -22.78
N ASN A 30 -10.33 9.29 -22.66
CA ASN A 30 -10.54 10.19 -23.78
C ASN A 30 -9.35 10.09 -24.76
N PHE A 31 -9.51 9.30 -25.82
CA PHE A 31 -8.46 9.04 -26.80
C PHE A 31 -8.12 10.26 -27.65
N GLU A 32 -9.07 11.17 -27.88
CA GLU A 32 -8.83 12.41 -28.63
C GLU A 32 -7.92 13.35 -27.83
N LEU A 33 -8.25 13.55 -26.56
CA LEU A 33 -7.40 14.32 -25.65
C LEU A 33 -6.03 13.64 -25.50
N LEU A 34 -5.99 12.32 -25.32
CA LEU A 34 -4.74 11.58 -25.19
C LEU A 34 -3.84 11.75 -26.42
N ALA A 35 -4.41 11.71 -27.62
CA ALA A 35 -3.67 11.94 -28.86
C ALA A 35 -3.20 13.40 -28.99
N SER A 36 -4.02 14.38 -28.56
CA SER A 36 -3.66 15.81 -28.64
C SER A 36 -2.54 16.20 -27.67
N LEU A 37 -2.30 15.41 -26.62
CA LEU A 37 -1.22 15.63 -25.66
C LEU A 37 0.16 15.15 -26.18
N ASP A 38 0.19 14.44 -27.30
CA ASP A 38 1.40 13.90 -27.94
C ASP A 38 2.39 13.26 -26.95
N PRO A 39 1.95 12.28 -26.15
CA PRO A 39 2.80 11.71 -25.11
C PRO A 39 3.95 10.88 -25.71
N SER A 40 5.14 11.00 -25.16
CA SER A 40 6.31 10.20 -25.56
C SER A 40 6.24 8.73 -25.09
N LEU A 41 5.43 8.43 -24.06
CA LEU A 41 5.24 7.08 -23.51
C LEU A 41 3.86 6.96 -22.86
N LEU A 42 3.18 5.85 -23.12
CA LEU A 42 1.94 5.46 -22.42
C LEU A 42 2.22 4.30 -21.47
N VAL A 43 1.98 4.52 -20.18
CA VAL A 43 2.07 3.46 -19.16
C VAL A 43 0.66 2.94 -18.89
N TYR A 44 0.47 1.61 -18.99
CA TYR A 44 -0.83 0.97 -18.83
C TYR A 44 -0.78 -0.24 -17.88
N SER A 45 -1.90 -0.57 -17.25
CA SER A 45 -2.06 -1.78 -16.41
C SER A 45 -2.63 -2.96 -17.20
N ALA A 46 -2.56 -4.17 -16.64
CA ALA A 46 -3.16 -5.36 -17.24
C ALA A 46 -4.65 -5.22 -17.53
N GLU A 47 -5.37 -4.44 -16.75
CA GLU A 47 -6.81 -4.18 -16.93
C GLU A 47 -7.12 -3.41 -18.21
N MET A 48 -6.15 -2.69 -18.74
CA MET A 48 -6.26 -1.91 -19.98
C MET A 48 -5.81 -2.69 -21.22
N ILE A 49 -5.51 -3.97 -21.13
CA ILE A 49 -4.96 -4.75 -22.23
C ILE A 49 -5.86 -4.73 -23.49
N ALA A 50 -7.17 -4.67 -23.31
CA ALA A 50 -8.12 -4.58 -24.42
C ALA A 50 -7.99 -3.26 -25.22
N LEU A 51 -7.46 -2.20 -24.60
CA LEU A 51 -7.24 -0.90 -25.24
C LEU A 51 -5.88 -0.80 -25.93
N LEU A 52 -4.99 -1.75 -25.72
CA LEU A 52 -3.61 -1.73 -26.21
C LEU A 52 -3.48 -1.47 -27.73
N PRO A 53 -4.33 -2.03 -28.62
CA PRO A 53 -4.27 -1.71 -30.05
C PRO A 53 -4.52 -0.23 -30.38
N LYS A 54 -5.38 0.44 -29.57
CA LYS A 54 -5.65 1.88 -29.72
C LYS A 54 -4.51 2.72 -29.15
N LEU A 55 -4.02 2.36 -27.96
CA LEU A 55 -2.91 3.06 -27.29
C LEU A 55 -1.64 3.05 -28.14
N ARG A 56 -1.30 1.93 -28.77
CA ARG A 56 -0.12 1.78 -29.65
C ARG A 56 -0.15 2.63 -30.91
N LYS A 57 -1.33 3.07 -31.33
CA LYS A 57 -1.46 4.00 -32.46
C LYS A 57 -1.09 5.43 -32.09
N ILE A 58 -1.10 5.76 -30.80
CA ILE A 58 -0.81 7.11 -30.29
C ILE A 58 0.67 7.23 -29.92
N SER A 59 1.21 6.25 -29.15
CA SER A 59 2.56 6.35 -28.61
C SER A 59 3.12 4.97 -28.23
N PRO A 60 4.44 4.82 -28.06
CA PRO A 60 5.05 3.66 -27.41
C PRO A 60 4.38 3.35 -26.07
N THR A 61 4.22 2.05 -25.77
CA THR A 61 3.50 1.62 -24.58
C THR A 61 4.38 0.79 -23.66
N LEU A 62 4.29 1.01 -22.35
CA LEU A 62 4.94 0.23 -21.30
C LEU A 62 3.89 -0.35 -20.36
N ARG A 63 3.91 -1.65 -20.12
CA ARG A 63 3.06 -2.27 -19.11
C ARG A 63 3.67 -2.11 -17.72
N PHE A 64 2.90 -1.50 -16.82
CA PHE A 64 3.17 -1.49 -15.39
C PHE A 64 2.14 -2.37 -14.69
N ASP A 65 2.57 -3.48 -14.14
CA ASP A 65 1.68 -4.43 -13.48
C ASP A 65 2.34 -5.03 -12.23
N PRO A 66 2.07 -4.48 -11.06
CA PRO A 66 2.55 -5.03 -9.78
C PRO A 66 1.77 -6.28 -9.35
N TYR A 67 0.72 -6.66 -10.08
CA TYR A 67 -0.12 -7.83 -9.78
C TYR A 67 -0.31 -8.72 -11.01
N PRO A 68 0.76 -9.25 -11.62
CA PRO A 68 0.64 -10.05 -12.83
C PRO A 68 -0.16 -11.34 -12.54
N PRO A 69 -1.09 -11.75 -13.44
CA PRO A 69 -1.82 -12.99 -13.27
C PRO A 69 -0.89 -14.20 -13.30
N GLY A 70 -1.18 -15.21 -12.48
CA GLY A 70 -0.54 -16.53 -12.57
C GLY A 70 0.85 -16.65 -11.93
N GLN A 71 1.41 -15.63 -11.31
CA GLN A 71 2.71 -15.71 -10.63
C GLN A 71 2.58 -15.64 -9.10
N PRO A 72 3.52 -16.26 -8.35
CA PRO A 72 3.64 -16.02 -6.91
C PRO A 72 3.76 -14.52 -6.65
N ARG A 73 2.98 -14.03 -5.68
CA ARG A 73 2.81 -12.58 -5.55
C ARG A 73 3.66 -12.04 -4.43
N ASP A 74 4.68 -11.33 -4.83
CA ASP A 74 5.35 -10.35 -4.00
C ASP A 74 5.20 -8.95 -4.64
N PRO A 75 4.18 -8.18 -4.24
CA PRO A 75 3.94 -6.85 -4.82
C PRO A 75 5.10 -5.87 -4.62
N TRP A 76 5.91 -6.03 -3.58
CA TRP A 76 7.14 -5.25 -3.41
C TRP A 76 8.12 -5.54 -4.55
N GLN A 77 8.43 -6.82 -4.80
CA GLN A 77 9.36 -7.20 -5.86
C GLN A 77 8.84 -6.81 -7.24
N ALA A 78 7.55 -7.05 -7.51
CA ALA A 78 6.93 -6.65 -8.75
C ALA A 78 6.96 -5.12 -8.96
N GLY A 79 6.74 -4.35 -7.91
CA GLY A 79 6.86 -2.89 -7.92
C GLY A 79 8.28 -2.42 -8.17
N HIS A 80 9.27 -3.07 -7.56
CA HIS A 80 10.70 -2.82 -7.79
C HIS A 80 11.07 -3.04 -9.26
N ASP A 81 10.70 -4.20 -9.81
CA ASP A 81 11.04 -4.54 -11.20
C ASP A 81 10.34 -3.62 -12.20
N ALA A 82 9.10 -3.23 -11.90
CA ALA A 82 8.37 -2.28 -12.71
C ALA A 82 9.01 -0.88 -12.69
N LEU A 83 9.50 -0.42 -11.54
CA LEU A 83 10.25 0.84 -11.40
C LEU A 83 11.51 0.82 -12.26
N LEU A 84 12.30 -0.26 -12.23
CA LEU A 84 13.53 -0.35 -13.03
C LEU A 84 13.23 -0.38 -14.53
N ARG A 85 12.19 -1.11 -14.95
CA ARG A 85 11.75 -1.11 -16.36
C ARG A 85 11.30 0.27 -16.82
N LEU A 86 10.53 0.98 -15.99
CA LEU A 86 10.10 2.35 -16.28
C LEU A 86 11.30 3.30 -16.38
N GLY A 87 12.21 3.24 -15.42
CA GLY A 87 13.44 4.02 -15.45
C GLY A 87 14.28 3.81 -16.71
N ASN A 88 14.42 2.55 -17.14
CA ASN A 88 15.13 2.24 -18.40
C ASN A 88 14.39 2.81 -19.62
N ALA A 89 13.07 2.66 -19.69
CA ALA A 89 12.27 3.16 -20.80
C ALA A 89 12.30 4.70 -20.93
N LEU A 90 12.49 5.40 -19.82
CA LEU A 90 12.57 6.86 -19.76
C LEU A 90 14.01 7.41 -19.83
N GLY A 91 15.04 6.56 -19.94
CA GLY A 91 16.43 6.99 -19.84
C GLY A 91 16.86 7.44 -18.43
N LEU A 92 16.08 7.09 -17.40
CA LEU A 92 16.28 7.46 -15.98
C LEU A 92 16.72 6.27 -15.13
N ALA A 93 17.49 5.33 -15.70
CA ALA A 93 17.90 4.10 -15.02
C ALA A 93 18.60 4.34 -13.68
N GLN A 94 19.50 5.30 -13.63
CA GLN A 94 20.24 5.64 -12.40
C GLN A 94 19.32 6.19 -11.30
N ALA A 95 18.35 7.04 -11.66
CA ALA A 95 17.38 7.58 -10.71
C ALA A 95 16.46 6.47 -10.15
N ALA A 96 16.01 5.54 -11.02
CA ALA A 96 15.21 4.40 -10.61
C ALA A 96 15.97 3.48 -9.64
N GLN A 97 17.23 3.17 -9.93
CA GLN A 97 18.11 2.38 -9.06
C GLN A 97 18.37 3.08 -7.72
N ALA A 98 18.63 4.40 -7.75
CA ALA A 98 18.83 5.19 -6.53
C ALA A 98 17.57 5.15 -5.64
N TYR A 99 16.40 5.35 -6.21
CA TYR A 99 15.13 5.27 -5.46
C TYR A 99 14.88 3.87 -4.88
N ALA A 100 15.11 2.82 -5.67
CA ALA A 100 14.96 1.44 -5.20
C ALA A 100 15.91 1.13 -4.04
N ARG A 101 17.14 1.64 -4.09
CA ARG A 101 18.14 1.52 -3.00
C ARG A 101 17.67 2.22 -1.74
N VAL A 102 17.20 3.47 -1.84
CA VAL A 102 16.64 4.21 -0.70
C VAL A 102 15.48 3.44 -0.05
N CYS A 103 14.56 2.89 -0.85
CA CYS A 103 13.45 2.10 -0.31
C CYS A 103 13.93 0.87 0.46
N ARG A 104 14.98 0.21 0.01
CA ARG A 104 15.59 -0.94 0.69
C ARG A 104 16.26 -0.54 1.99
N GLU A 105 17.10 0.49 1.94
CA GLU A 105 17.81 1.01 3.12
C GLU A 105 16.85 1.45 4.23
N GLU A 106 15.75 2.11 3.89
CA GLU A 106 14.72 2.48 4.86
C GLU A 106 13.99 1.26 5.44
N LEU A 107 13.78 0.23 4.62
CA LEU A 107 13.20 -1.02 5.08
C LEU A 107 14.12 -1.72 6.08
N ASP A 108 15.42 -1.83 5.76
CA ASP A 108 16.42 -2.42 6.63
C ASP A 108 16.54 -1.66 7.98
N GLN A 109 16.55 -0.32 7.92
CA GLN A 109 16.51 0.53 9.12
C GLN A 109 15.21 0.33 9.92
N GLY A 110 14.10 0.13 9.24
CA GLY A 110 12.81 -0.17 9.87
C GLY A 110 12.84 -1.52 10.60
N GLN A 111 13.43 -2.54 10.01
CA GLN A 111 13.60 -3.85 10.61
C GLN A 111 14.44 -3.78 11.90
N GLU A 112 15.54 -3.00 11.88
CA GLU A 112 16.37 -2.75 13.07
C GLU A 112 15.55 -2.08 14.19
N ARG A 113 14.71 -1.14 13.86
CA ARG A 113 13.86 -0.43 14.84
C ARG A 113 12.78 -1.33 15.43
N LEU A 114 12.39 -2.38 14.73
CA LEU A 114 11.44 -3.39 15.22
C LEU A 114 12.10 -4.47 16.08
N ARG A 115 13.42 -4.46 16.25
CA ARG A 115 14.08 -5.33 17.22
C ARG A 115 13.51 -5.08 18.62
N GLY A 116 12.99 -6.12 19.23
CA GLY A 116 12.30 -6.04 20.51
C GLY A 116 10.78 -5.79 20.40
N TYR A 117 10.22 -5.84 19.20
CA TYR A 117 8.78 -6.02 19.04
C TYR A 117 8.33 -7.30 19.74
N ASP A 118 7.16 -7.29 20.39
CA ASP A 118 6.67 -8.39 21.23
C ASP A 118 6.27 -9.67 20.46
N GLY A 119 6.42 -9.67 19.15
CA GLY A 119 6.15 -10.83 18.27
C GLY A 119 4.68 -11.17 18.08
N ARG A 120 3.75 -10.37 18.59
CA ARG A 120 2.31 -10.62 18.41
C ARG A 120 1.92 -10.55 16.93
N PRO A 121 1.07 -11.47 16.45
CA PRO A 121 0.53 -11.37 15.11
C PRO A 121 -0.24 -10.06 14.91
N VAL A 122 -0.27 -9.55 13.69
CA VAL A 122 -0.91 -8.28 13.35
C VAL A 122 -1.97 -8.48 12.29
N TYR A 123 -3.22 -8.15 12.59
CA TYR A 123 -4.21 -7.91 11.56
C TYR A 123 -3.95 -6.56 10.91
N VAL A 124 -3.87 -6.53 9.58
CA VAL A 124 -3.91 -5.28 8.81
C VAL A 124 -5.27 -5.21 8.13
N ALA A 125 -6.06 -4.20 8.48
CA ALA A 125 -7.41 -4.10 7.94
C ALA A 125 -7.88 -2.65 7.81
N THR A 126 -8.78 -2.40 6.85
CA THR A 126 -9.60 -1.20 6.78
C THR A 126 -10.99 -1.52 7.33
N VAL A 127 -11.45 -0.74 8.29
CA VAL A 127 -12.79 -0.88 8.85
C VAL A 127 -13.80 -0.27 7.89
N LEU A 128 -14.69 -1.10 7.33
CA LEU A 128 -15.71 -0.66 6.39
C LEU A 128 -16.94 -0.12 7.12
N ASP A 129 -17.35 -0.85 8.15
CA ASP A 129 -18.47 -0.51 9.02
C ASP A 129 -18.34 -1.22 10.38
N GLY A 130 -19.36 -1.15 11.23
CA GLY A 130 -19.38 -1.79 12.55
C GLY A 130 -19.40 -3.33 12.54
N ARG A 131 -19.44 -3.98 11.39
CA ARG A 131 -19.54 -5.43 11.24
C ARG A 131 -18.57 -6.03 10.25
N ARG A 132 -18.00 -5.26 9.33
CA ARG A 132 -17.14 -5.74 8.25
C ARG A 132 -15.83 -5.00 8.19
N MET A 133 -14.78 -5.73 7.89
CA MET A 133 -13.44 -5.21 7.62
C MET A 133 -12.92 -5.75 6.30
N LEU A 134 -12.16 -4.94 5.60
CA LEU A 134 -11.32 -5.37 4.49
C LEU A 134 -9.97 -5.78 5.07
N VAL A 135 -9.74 -7.06 5.23
CA VAL A 135 -8.46 -7.60 5.73
C VAL A 135 -7.46 -7.77 4.60
N PHE A 136 -6.18 -7.58 4.90
CA PHE A 136 -5.07 -7.76 3.98
C PHE A 136 -4.22 -8.95 4.43
N GLY A 137 -3.98 -9.87 3.51
CA GLY A 137 -3.21 -11.10 3.76
C GLY A 137 -2.32 -11.44 2.58
N ARG A 138 -2.14 -12.73 2.34
CA ARG A 138 -1.24 -13.25 1.31
C ARG A 138 -1.48 -12.59 -0.05
N GLY A 139 -0.40 -12.12 -0.69
CA GLY A 139 -0.42 -11.45 -1.99
C GLY A 139 -0.80 -9.97 -1.94
N SER A 140 -1.03 -9.38 -0.77
CA SER A 140 -1.15 -7.92 -0.63
C SER A 140 0.20 -7.23 -0.53
N LEU A 141 0.23 -5.95 -0.88
CA LEU A 141 1.39 -5.09 -0.68
C LEU A 141 1.79 -5.02 0.80
N PHE A 142 0.79 -5.01 1.68
CA PHE A 142 1.01 -4.95 3.12
C PHE A 142 1.65 -6.24 3.65
N GLN A 143 1.21 -7.41 3.16
CA GLN A 143 1.85 -8.68 3.49
C GLN A 143 3.33 -8.68 3.10
N SER A 144 3.66 -8.22 1.90
CA SER A 144 5.07 -8.22 1.46
C SER A 144 5.98 -7.30 2.28
N VAL A 145 5.42 -6.28 2.95
CA VAL A 145 6.15 -5.46 3.92
C VAL A 145 6.28 -6.18 5.26
N LEU A 146 5.19 -6.78 5.78
CA LEU A 146 5.23 -7.54 7.03
C LEU A 146 6.23 -8.69 6.96
N ASP A 147 6.27 -9.43 5.84
CA ASP A 147 7.21 -10.53 5.62
C ASP A 147 8.68 -10.06 5.73
N ARG A 148 9.00 -8.89 5.16
CA ARG A 148 10.34 -8.29 5.23
C ARG A 148 10.73 -7.83 6.63
N TYR A 149 9.75 -7.51 7.45
CA TYR A 149 9.96 -7.15 8.85
C TYR A 149 9.94 -8.35 9.80
N GLY A 150 9.62 -9.56 9.30
CA GLY A 150 9.42 -10.74 10.14
C GLY A 150 8.21 -10.61 11.06
N VAL A 151 7.24 -9.75 10.72
CA VAL A 151 6.00 -9.58 11.47
C VAL A 151 4.94 -10.53 10.94
N VAL A 152 4.43 -11.40 11.82
CA VAL A 152 3.41 -12.38 11.45
C VAL A 152 2.08 -11.68 11.19
N ASN A 153 1.50 -11.93 10.01
CA ASN A 153 0.13 -11.50 9.74
C ASN A 153 -0.85 -12.44 10.45
N ALA A 154 -1.77 -11.87 11.21
CA ALA A 154 -2.79 -12.63 11.91
C ALA A 154 -3.87 -13.21 10.97
N TRP A 155 -4.00 -12.68 9.76
CA TRP A 155 -4.92 -13.21 8.76
C TRP A 155 -4.22 -14.29 7.90
N ASP A 156 -4.56 -15.54 8.16
CA ASP A 156 -4.08 -16.75 7.45
C ASP A 156 -5.11 -17.30 6.44
N GLY A 157 -6.31 -16.70 6.41
CA GLY A 157 -7.41 -17.12 5.55
C GLY A 157 -7.20 -16.76 4.06
N PRO A 158 -8.19 -17.12 3.22
CA PRO A 158 -8.13 -16.82 1.80
C PRO A 158 -8.13 -15.31 1.53
N THR A 159 -7.59 -14.94 0.38
CA THR A 159 -7.60 -13.57 -0.16
C THR A 159 -7.96 -13.59 -1.63
N SER A 160 -8.44 -12.46 -2.14
CA SER A 160 -8.60 -12.24 -3.57
C SER A 160 -7.25 -12.25 -4.30
N ARG A 161 -7.28 -12.14 -5.61
CA ARG A 161 -6.06 -11.94 -6.42
C ARG A 161 -5.25 -10.70 -6.05
N PHE A 162 -5.85 -9.77 -5.31
CA PHE A 162 -5.20 -8.55 -4.85
C PHE A 162 -4.74 -8.61 -3.39
N GLY A 163 -4.83 -9.77 -2.77
CA GLY A 163 -4.35 -10.00 -1.41
C GLY A 163 -5.25 -9.45 -0.31
N HIS A 164 -6.53 -9.19 -0.59
CA HIS A 164 -7.49 -8.74 0.44
C HIS A 164 -8.82 -9.47 0.32
N LEU A 165 -9.61 -9.43 1.40
CA LEU A 165 -10.96 -9.99 1.47
C LEU A 165 -11.82 -9.17 2.43
N THR A 166 -13.07 -8.93 2.07
CA THR A 166 -14.06 -8.39 3.02
C THR A 166 -14.57 -9.52 3.89
N VAL A 167 -14.43 -9.36 5.19
CA VAL A 167 -14.82 -10.36 6.20
C VAL A 167 -15.69 -9.75 7.28
N SER A 168 -16.47 -10.58 7.95
CA SER A 168 -17.14 -10.21 9.18
C SER A 168 -16.14 -10.10 10.34
N VAL A 169 -16.33 -9.15 11.24
CA VAL A 169 -15.38 -8.85 12.34
C VAL A 169 -15.19 -10.02 13.31
N ASP A 170 -16.17 -10.93 13.43
CA ASP A 170 -16.06 -12.14 14.25
C ASP A 170 -14.98 -13.09 13.76
N GLN A 171 -14.62 -13.07 12.48
CA GLN A 171 -13.53 -13.89 11.96
C GLN A 171 -12.16 -13.50 12.51
N LEU A 172 -12.02 -12.28 13.05
CA LEU A 172 -10.78 -11.83 13.69
C LEU A 172 -10.62 -12.40 15.11
N LEU A 173 -11.63 -13.08 15.66
CA LEU A 173 -11.53 -13.78 16.94
C LEU A 173 -10.61 -15.00 16.90
N ARG A 174 -10.22 -15.47 15.71
CA ARG A 174 -9.29 -16.61 15.54
C ARG A 174 -7.92 -16.36 16.14
N GLN A 175 -7.50 -15.09 16.22
CA GLN A 175 -6.21 -14.69 16.80
C GLN A 175 -6.44 -13.64 17.91
N PRO A 176 -6.92 -14.05 19.10
CA PRO A 176 -7.33 -13.11 20.16
C PRO A 176 -6.16 -12.30 20.71
N GLU A 177 -4.93 -12.81 20.59
CA GLU A 177 -3.71 -12.13 21.04
C GLU A 177 -3.13 -11.15 20.02
N ALA A 178 -3.70 -11.10 18.81
CA ALA A 178 -3.22 -10.23 17.76
C ALA A 178 -3.35 -8.74 18.14
N ARG A 179 -2.65 -7.90 17.38
CA ARG A 179 -2.87 -6.45 17.27
C ARG A 179 -3.72 -6.17 16.04
N LEU A 180 -4.46 -5.07 16.06
CA LEU A 180 -5.12 -4.53 14.86
C LEU A 180 -4.41 -3.27 14.40
N LEU A 181 -3.82 -3.29 13.23
CA LEU A 181 -3.42 -2.12 12.46
C LEU A 181 -4.61 -1.69 11.59
N ALA A 182 -5.39 -0.75 12.07
CA ALA A 182 -6.51 -0.20 11.34
C ALA A 182 -6.01 0.86 10.36
N VAL A 183 -5.95 0.50 9.08
CA VAL A 183 -5.58 1.44 8.01
C VAL A 183 -6.71 2.44 7.83
N GLY A 184 -6.37 3.70 7.99
CA GLY A 184 -7.30 4.82 7.95
C GLY A 184 -7.99 4.97 6.59
N THR A 185 -8.98 5.82 6.57
CA THR A 185 -9.72 6.20 5.38
C THR A 185 -9.73 7.73 5.28
N ASP A 186 -10.28 8.27 4.21
CA ASP A 186 -10.49 9.71 4.05
C ASP A 186 -11.57 10.25 4.99
N ARG A 187 -12.19 9.37 5.80
CA ARG A 187 -13.29 9.69 6.71
C ARG A 187 -12.96 9.28 8.15
N PRO A 188 -12.03 9.99 8.84
CA PRO A 188 -11.55 9.60 10.16
C PRO A 188 -12.66 9.53 11.21
N ALA A 189 -13.66 10.41 11.13
CA ALA A 189 -14.80 10.39 12.05
C ALA A 189 -15.70 9.14 11.85
N GLN A 190 -15.80 8.63 10.63
CA GLN A 190 -16.52 7.39 10.36
C GLN A 190 -15.75 6.18 10.88
N LEU A 191 -14.44 6.16 10.70
CA LEU A 191 -13.56 5.12 11.25
C LEU A 191 -13.65 5.08 12.79
N ALA A 192 -13.54 6.24 13.46
CA ALA A 192 -13.65 6.31 14.90
C ALA A 192 -15.00 5.79 15.42
N ARG A 193 -16.10 6.17 14.76
CA ARG A 193 -17.43 5.63 15.08
C ARG A 193 -17.54 4.13 14.85
N ALA A 194 -17.00 3.60 13.77
CA ALA A 194 -17.00 2.17 13.49
C ALA A 194 -16.20 1.38 14.55
N LEU A 195 -15.02 1.86 14.92
CA LEU A 195 -14.19 1.23 15.96
C LEU A 195 -14.84 1.25 17.36
N SER A 196 -15.69 2.23 17.66
CA SER A 196 -16.41 2.32 18.95
C SER A 196 -17.75 1.55 18.98
N THR A 197 -18.13 0.87 17.89
CA THR A 197 -19.32 0.01 17.92
C THR A 197 -19.17 -1.11 18.94
N PRO A 198 -20.26 -1.52 19.65
CA PRO A 198 -20.18 -2.57 20.67
C PRO A 198 -19.51 -3.86 20.18
N VAL A 199 -19.76 -4.23 18.92
CA VAL A 199 -19.19 -5.43 18.32
C VAL A 199 -17.68 -5.34 18.23
N ILE A 200 -17.13 -4.27 17.63
CA ILE A 200 -15.67 -4.09 17.48
C ILE A 200 -15.02 -3.82 18.84
N ALA A 201 -15.65 -3.01 19.69
CA ALA A 201 -15.14 -2.70 21.04
C ALA A 201 -15.06 -3.95 21.94
N SER A 202 -15.88 -4.98 21.70
CA SER A 202 -15.85 -6.23 22.46
C SER A 202 -14.75 -7.20 22.01
N LEU A 203 -14.09 -6.98 20.88
CA LEU A 203 -13.02 -7.85 20.38
C LEU A 203 -11.81 -7.85 21.35
N PRO A 204 -11.10 -8.98 21.52
CA PRO A 204 -10.00 -9.11 22.48
C PRO A 204 -8.90 -8.06 22.31
N PHE A 205 -8.52 -7.75 21.08
CA PHE A 205 -7.50 -6.73 20.80
C PHE A 205 -8.00 -5.31 21.11
N SER A 206 -9.32 -5.04 20.95
CA SER A 206 -9.90 -3.72 21.32
C SER A 206 -9.93 -3.54 22.83
N ARG A 207 -10.41 -4.56 23.57
CA ARG A 207 -10.43 -4.55 25.05
C ARG A 207 -9.04 -4.43 25.66
N ALA A 208 -8.05 -5.00 25.01
CA ALA A 208 -6.65 -4.97 25.47
C ALA A 208 -5.88 -3.72 24.99
N GLY A 209 -6.53 -2.76 24.33
CA GLY A 209 -5.87 -1.55 23.83
C GLY A 209 -4.86 -1.82 22.70
N ARG A 210 -5.01 -2.91 21.97
CA ARG A 210 -4.10 -3.32 20.91
C ARG A 210 -4.56 -2.93 19.50
N VAL A 211 -5.32 -1.84 19.39
CA VAL A 211 -5.74 -1.24 18.13
C VAL A 211 -4.91 0.00 17.89
N VAL A 212 -4.22 0.05 16.76
CA VAL A 212 -3.47 1.21 16.30
C VAL A 212 -4.07 1.68 14.98
N VAL A 213 -4.52 2.92 14.94
CA VAL A 213 -4.98 3.55 13.69
C VAL A 213 -3.78 4.18 13.01
N VAL A 214 -3.53 3.77 11.76
CA VAL A 214 -2.50 4.38 10.91
C VAL A 214 -3.18 5.21 9.81
N PRO A 215 -2.51 6.27 9.30
CA PRO A 215 -3.03 7.03 8.18
C PRO A 215 -3.38 6.17 6.97
N ASN A 216 -4.26 6.69 6.11
CA ASN A 216 -4.62 6.02 4.87
C ASN A 216 -3.39 5.78 3.98
N VAL A 217 -3.32 4.59 3.40
CA VAL A 217 -2.26 4.16 2.49
C VAL A 217 -2.90 3.50 1.29
N LEU A 218 -2.39 3.82 0.11
CA LEU A 218 -2.79 3.13 -1.10
C LEU A 218 -2.29 1.68 -1.03
N PHE A 219 -3.22 0.72 -1.06
CA PHE A 219 -2.89 -0.71 -0.93
C PHE A 219 -2.58 -1.38 -2.28
N TYR A 220 -2.67 -0.63 -3.37
CA TYR A 220 -2.19 -0.98 -4.70
C TYR A 220 -0.97 -0.14 -5.06
N GLY A 221 -0.22 -0.57 -6.06
CA GLY A 221 0.92 0.17 -6.59
C GLY A 221 2.25 -0.53 -6.33
N GLY A 222 3.33 0.25 -6.45
CA GLY A 222 4.69 -0.25 -6.33
C GLY A 222 5.37 0.19 -5.03
N LEU A 223 6.64 0.57 -5.13
CA LEU A 223 7.47 0.93 -3.98
C LEU A 223 6.98 2.15 -3.18
N PRO A 224 6.42 3.23 -3.74
CA PRO A 224 6.02 4.38 -2.95
C PRO A 224 5.00 4.07 -1.84
N PRO A 225 3.85 3.43 -2.11
CA PRO A 225 2.92 3.05 -1.03
C PRO A 225 3.49 1.97 -0.10
N ALA A 226 4.32 1.05 -0.60
CA ALA A 226 5.00 0.06 0.24
C ALA A 226 5.95 0.72 1.25
N ARG A 227 6.76 1.68 0.81
CA ARG A 227 7.64 2.49 1.66
C ARG A 227 6.86 3.26 2.72
N ARG A 228 5.72 3.89 2.33
CA ARG A 228 4.85 4.58 3.27
C ARG A 228 4.30 3.61 4.32
N PHE A 229 3.78 2.46 3.92
CA PHE A 229 3.26 1.46 4.86
C PHE A 229 4.36 0.93 5.78
N ALA A 230 5.56 0.66 5.26
CA ALA A 230 6.71 0.23 6.04
C ALA A 230 7.03 1.22 7.17
N SER A 231 7.07 2.52 6.87
CA SER A 231 7.25 3.57 7.88
C SER A 231 6.16 3.57 8.94
N LEU A 232 4.89 3.38 8.55
CA LEU A 232 3.75 3.35 9.48
C LEU A 232 3.77 2.11 10.38
N VAL A 233 4.17 0.95 9.85
CA VAL A 233 4.37 -0.27 10.67
C VAL A 233 5.42 -0.03 11.76
N VAL A 234 6.55 0.57 11.41
CA VAL A 234 7.59 0.90 12.39
C VAL A 234 7.08 1.89 13.45
N GLN A 235 6.35 2.93 13.05
CA GLN A 235 5.76 3.89 13.98
C GLN A 235 4.76 3.23 14.95
N ALA A 236 3.98 2.28 14.45
CA ALA A 236 2.94 1.60 15.22
C ALA A 236 3.45 0.49 16.15
N LEU A 237 4.53 -0.19 15.76
CA LEU A 237 4.99 -1.41 16.44
C LEU A 237 6.34 -1.29 17.13
N ALA A 238 7.16 -0.27 16.81
CA ALA A 238 8.46 -0.11 17.46
C ALA A 238 8.30 0.15 18.98
N PRO A 239 9.10 -0.50 19.84
CA PRO A 239 9.04 -0.28 21.28
C PRO A 239 9.24 1.20 21.65
N LEU A 240 8.40 1.69 22.55
CA LEU A 240 8.51 3.05 23.11
C LEU A 240 9.82 3.17 23.91
N GLY A 241 10.88 3.62 23.32
CA GLY A 241 12.18 3.78 24.01
C GLY A 241 13.36 3.96 23.06
N GLN A 242 13.22 3.62 21.81
CA GLN A 242 14.30 3.79 20.82
C GLN A 242 14.26 5.15 20.09
N ALA A 243 13.14 5.88 20.17
CA ALA A 243 12.98 7.19 19.53
C ALA A 243 13.75 8.33 20.26
N ALA A 244 14.00 8.20 21.56
CA ALA A 244 14.58 9.29 22.39
C ALA A 244 16.11 9.41 22.34
N LYS A 245 16.84 8.44 21.77
CA LYS A 245 18.32 8.43 21.82
C LYS A 245 19.05 9.19 20.70
N ARG A 246 18.35 9.83 19.77
CA ARG A 246 18.97 10.61 18.68
C ARG A 246 18.89 12.13 18.82
N GLY A 247 18.31 12.66 19.92
CA GLY A 247 18.19 14.12 20.17
C GLY A 247 19.27 14.71 21.09
N SER A 248 20.21 13.92 21.60
CA SER A 248 21.24 14.42 22.52
C SER A 248 22.62 13.88 22.13
N ARG A 249 23.22 14.53 21.15
CA ARG A 249 24.69 14.65 21.06
C ARG A 249 25.01 16.12 20.88
N PRO A 250 25.89 16.62 21.75
CA PRO A 250 26.32 17.99 21.73
C PRO A 250 27.15 18.35 20.49
#